data_32a35493f0a2f4405abdc223849af07a
#
_entry.id   32a35493f0a2f4405abdc223849af07a
#
_cell.length_a   1.000
_cell.length_b   1.000
_cell.length_c   1.000
_cell.angle_alpha   90.00
_cell.angle_beta   90.00
_cell.angle_gamma   90.00
#
_symmetry.space_group_name_H-M   'P 1'
#
loop_
_entity.id
_entity.type
_entity.pdbx_description
1 polymer ?
#
loop_
_entity_poly.entity_id
_entity_poly.type
_entity_poly.pdbx_seq_one_letter_code
_entity_poly.pdbx_strand_id
1 'polypeptide(L)'
;MSREKEELQGVTLLGNQKTKYPQDYAPEMLETFINKHQDHDYFVKFNCPEFTSLCPMQPDFATIYISYVPDVKMVESKSLKLYLFSFRNHGDFHEDCVNIIMKDLIKLMDPKYIEVWGKFTPRGGISIDPYTNYGKQGTMWEQVATDRLVHHDLYPEKVDNR
;
A
#
# COMPACT_ATOMS: atom_id res chain seq x y z
N MET A 1 -23.01 22.51 10.64
CA MET A 1 -22.44 21.16 10.50
C MET A 1 -20.98 21.23 10.92
N SER A 2 -20.55 20.33 11.80
CA SER A 2 -19.15 20.37 12.24
C SER A 2 -18.26 19.93 11.09
N ARG A 3 -17.08 20.53 10.96
CA ARG A 3 -16.03 20.15 9.99
C ARG A 3 -15.77 18.63 9.96
N GLU A 4 -15.91 17.98 11.11
CA GLU A 4 -15.72 16.52 11.27
C GLU A 4 -16.66 15.67 10.41
N LYS A 5 -17.87 16.15 10.11
CA LYS A 5 -18.84 15.37 9.29
C LYS A 5 -18.50 15.41 7.80
N GLU A 6 -17.94 16.51 7.31
CA GLU A 6 -17.54 16.62 5.89
C GLU A 6 -16.27 15.78 5.61
N GLU A 7 -15.36 15.70 6.58
CA GLU A 7 -14.09 14.97 6.45
C GLU A 7 -14.27 13.45 6.36
N LEU A 8 -15.30 12.96 7.05
CA LEU A 8 -15.59 11.51 7.11
C LEU A 8 -16.63 11.08 6.07
N GLN A 9 -17.00 11.96 5.15
CA GLN A 9 -17.93 11.62 4.08
C GLN A 9 -17.31 10.56 3.18
N GLY A 10 -17.95 9.40 3.08
CA GLY A 10 -17.45 8.24 2.33
C GLY A 10 -16.67 7.21 3.17
N VAL A 11 -16.45 7.50 4.45
CA VAL A 11 -15.82 6.55 5.39
C VAL A 11 -16.91 5.81 6.16
N THR A 12 -17.08 4.53 5.90
CA THR A 12 -18.16 3.71 6.47
C THR A 12 -17.70 2.72 7.55
N LEU A 13 -16.39 2.42 7.58
CA LEU A 13 -15.81 1.41 8.46
C LEU A 13 -15.36 1.93 9.82
N LEU A 14 -15.22 3.26 9.96
CA LEU A 14 -14.91 3.91 11.23
C LEU A 14 -16.17 4.01 12.10
N GLY A 15 -16.16 3.35 13.26
CA GLY A 15 -17.24 3.47 14.23
C GLY A 15 -17.72 2.12 14.79
N ASN A 16 -18.93 2.09 15.32
CA ASN A 16 -19.48 1.04 16.17
C ASN A 16 -19.94 -0.25 15.45
N GLN A 17 -19.44 -0.53 14.25
CA GLN A 17 -19.83 -1.73 13.52
C GLN A 17 -18.89 -2.91 13.84
N LYS A 18 -19.46 -4.10 13.98
CA LYS A 18 -18.70 -5.33 14.10
C LYS A 18 -17.94 -5.57 12.80
N THR A 19 -16.61 -5.53 12.86
CA THR A 19 -15.75 -5.69 11.69
C THR A 19 -15.81 -7.11 11.17
N LYS A 20 -16.16 -7.27 9.89
CA LYS A 20 -16.00 -8.54 9.17
C LYS A 20 -14.71 -8.50 8.36
N TYR A 21 -13.85 -9.49 8.55
CA TYR A 21 -12.63 -9.65 7.79
C TYR A 21 -12.93 -10.37 6.48
N PRO A 22 -12.54 -9.82 5.32
CA PRO A 22 -12.70 -10.51 4.04
C PRO A 22 -11.79 -11.74 3.99
N GLN A 23 -12.28 -12.82 3.38
CA GLN A 23 -11.51 -14.06 3.23
C GLN A 23 -10.78 -14.15 1.90
N ASP A 24 -11.23 -13.39 0.92
CA ASP A 24 -10.67 -13.34 -0.43
C ASP A 24 -10.32 -11.90 -0.81
N TYR A 25 -9.47 -11.74 -1.83
CA TYR A 25 -9.06 -10.44 -2.35
C TYR A 25 -10.26 -9.50 -2.56
N ALA A 26 -10.22 -8.36 -1.89
CA ALA A 26 -11.37 -7.45 -1.78
C ALA A 26 -10.95 -5.98 -1.91
N PRO A 27 -10.59 -5.51 -3.13
CA PRO A 27 -10.22 -4.10 -3.36
C PRO A 27 -11.37 -3.13 -3.09
N GLU A 28 -12.62 -3.58 -3.14
CA GLU A 28 -13.82 -2.81 -2.78
C GLU A 28 -13.87 -2.40 -1.31
N MET A 29 -13.04 -2.99 -0.46
CA MET A 29 -12.94 -2.59 0.96
C MET A 29 -12.27 -1.24 1.17
N LEU A 30 -11.49 -0.78 0.19
CA LEU A 30 -10.73 0.46 0.29
C LEU A 30 -11.65 1.69 0.29
N GLU A 31 -11.40 2.59 1.22
CA GLU A 31 -12.11 3.86 1.37
C GLU A 31 -11.13 5.03 1.38
N THR A 32 -11.64 6.21 1.05
CA THR A 32 -10.85 7.44 1.03
C THR A 32 -11.47 8.53 1.87
N PHE A 33 -10.65 9.50 2.25
CA PHE A 33 -11.06 10.78 2.78
C PHE A 33 -10.29 11.91 2.09
N ILE A 34 -10.74 13.13 2.25
CA ILE A 34 -10.17 14.29 1.55
C ILE A 34 -8.90 14.77 2.26
N ASN A 35 -7.84 15.01 1.49
CA ASN A 35 -6.63 15.67 1.96
C ASN A 35 -6.93 17.15 2.23
N LYS A 36 -6.79 17.57 3.49
CA LYS A 36 -6.99 18.98 3.90
C LYS A 36 -5.81 19.90 3.57
N HIS A 37 -4.64 19.33 3.29
CA HIS A 37 -3.37 20.04 3.10
C HIS A 37 -2.89 19.94 1.65
N GLN A 38 -3.76 20.33 0.71
CA GLN A 38 -3.45 20.28 -0.72
C GLN A 38 -2.51 21.40 -1.19
N ASP A 39 -2.18 22.34 -0.31
CA ASP A 39 -1.33 23.51 -0.57
C ASP A 39 0.17 23.20 -0.52
N HIS A 40 0.57 22.01 -0.06
CA HIS A 40 1.95 21.55 -0.03
C HIS A 40 2.05 20.03 -0.11
N ASP A 41 3.23 19.54 -0.45
CA ASP A 41 3.49 18.12 -0.56
C ASP A 41 4.06 17.53 0.74
N TYR A 42 3.64 16.33 1.05
CA TYR A 42 4.16 15.56 2.19
C TYR A 42 4.01 14.07 1.94
N PHE A 43 4.83 13.27 2.61
CA PHE A 43 4.72 11.82 2.56
C PHE A 43 3.85 11.27 3.68
N VAL A 44 3.04 10.29 3.34
CA VAL A 44 2.40 9.38 4.29
C VAL A 44 3.03 8.00 4.10
N LYS A 45 3.48 7.38 5.19
CA LYS A 45 4.08 6.05 5.16
C LYS A 45 3.29 5.10 6.05
N PHE A 46 2.92 3.96 5.49
CA PHE A 46 2.39 2.81 6.22
C PHE A 46 3.46 1.73 6.33
N ASN A 47 3.61 1.19 7.51
CA ASN A 47 4.41 0.01 7.80
C ASN A 47 3.44 -1.12 8.20
N CYS A 48 3.35 -2.16 7.37
CA CYS A 48 2.36 -3.22 7.52
C CYS A 48 3.08 -4.57 7.73
N PRO A 49 3.45 -4.92 8.98
CA PRO A 49 4.29 -6.08 9.27
C PRO A 49 3.54 -7.40 9.31
N GLU A 50 2.22 -7.39 9.21
CA GLU A 50 1.37 -8.58 9.36
C GLU A 50 0.77 -9.05 8.03
N PHE A 51 1.39 -8.72 6.91
CA PHE A 51 0.90 -9.13 5.60
C PHE A 51 1.13 -10.62 5.36
N THR A 52 0.10 -11.29 4.84
CA THR A 52 0.16 -12.69 4.41
C THR A 52 -0.52 -12.86 3.06
N SER A 53 0.03 -13.77 2.25
CA SER A 53 -0.54 -14.21 0.97
C SER A 53 -0.23 -15.69 0.75
N LEU A 54 -0.60 -16.23 -0.41
CA LEU A 54 -0.18 -17.56 -0.85
C LEU A 54 0.75 -17.43 -2.06
N CYS A 55 1.86 -18.17 -2.09
CA CYS A 55 2.80 -18.14 -3.20
C CYS A 55 2.99 -19.54 -3.84
N PRO A 56 2.25 -19.84 -4.90
CA PRO A 56 0.83 -19.51 -5.12
C PRO A 56 -0.10 -20.33 -4.22
N MET A 57 0.43 -21.39 -3.54
CA MET A 57 -0.37 -22.26 -2.67
C MET A 57 0.11 -22.33 -1.23
N GLN A 58 1.35 -21.89 -0.95
CA GLN A 58 1.94 -21.92 0.39
C GLN A 58 1.89 -20.53 1.04
N PRO A 59 1.63 -20.47 2.37
CA PRO A 59 1.59 -19.19 3.07
C PRO A 59 2.93 -18.45 3.00
N ASP A 60 2.86 -17.17 2.67
CA ASP A 60 3.95 -16.22 2.74
C ASP A 60 3.63 -15.10 3.72
N PHE A 61 4.67 -14.60 4.36
CA PHE A 61 4.60 -13.49 5.31
C PHE A 61 5.51 -12.37 4.86
N ALA A 62 5.05 -11.15 5.04
CA ALA A 62 5.82 -9.97 4.65
C ALA A 62 5.55 -8.77 5.53
N THR A 63 6.50 -7.85 5.54
CA THR A 63 6.23 -6.45 5.86
C THR A 63 6.05 -5.70 4.56
N ILE A 64 4.90 -5.05 4.40
CA ILE A 64 4.62 -4.18 3.26
C ILE A 64 4.79 -2.73 3.71
N TYR A 65 5.64 -2.00 2.99
CA TYR A 65 5.83 -0.55 3.17
C TYR A 65 5.14 0.17 2.02
N ILE A 66 4.23 1.07 2.36
CA ILE A 66 3.51 1.91 1.40
C ILE A 66 3.83 3.35 1.75
N SER A 67 4.42 4.08 0.81
CA SER A 67 4.69 5.51 0.97
C SER A 67 4.08 6.27 -0.20
N TYR A 68 3.35 7.34 0.08
CA TYR A 68 2.75 8.12 -0.99
C TYR A 68 2.69 9.61 -0.65
N VAL A 69 2.63 10.42 -1.69
CA VAL A 69 2.32 11.85 -1.62
C VAL A 69 0.89 12.05 -2.08
N PRO A 70 -0.03 12.44 -1.20
CA PRO A 70 -1.42 12.60 -1.58
C PRO A 70 -1.63 13.81 -2.49
N ASP A 71 -2.60 13.69 -3.39
CA ASP A 71 -3.19 14.83 -4.08
C ASP A 71 -4.48 15.22 -3.36
N VAL A 72 -5.64 14.90 -3.90
CA VAL A 72 -6.95 15.25 -3.32
C VAL A 72 -7.42 14.21 -2.30
N LYS A 73 -7.14 12.93 -2.54
CA LYS A 73 -7.65 11.80 -1.76
C LYS A 73 -6.55 11.10 -0.96
N MET A 74 -6.92 10.64 0.22
CA MET A 74 -6.08 9.83 1.09
C MET A 74 -6.79 8.53 1.42
N VAL A 75 -6.03 7.42 1.52
CA VAL A 75 -6.59 6.12 1.91
C VAL A 75 -6.91 6.10 3.41
N GLU A 76 -8.08 5.56 3.76
CA GLU A 76 -8.47 5.36 5.15
C GLU A 76 -7.79 4.12 5.73
N SER A 77 -7.16 4.23 6.88
CA SER A 77 -6.24 3.23 7.42
C SER A 77 -6.91 1.91 7.83
N LYS A 78 -8.14 1.95 8.37
CA LYS A 78 -8.87 0.73 8.73
C LYS A 78 -9.28 -0.04 7.47
N SER A 79 -9.71 0.65 6.43
CA SER A 79 -10.03 0.04 5.13
C SER A 79 -8.79 -0.58 4.49
N LEU A 80 -7.64 0.09 4.57
CA LEU A 80 -6.37 -0.44 4.10
C LEU A 80 -6.00 -1.72 4.85
N LYS A 81 -6.16 -1.75 6.17
CA LYS A 81 -5.92 -2.95 6.98
C LYS A 81 -6.76 -4.14 6.50
N LEU A 82 -8.06 -3.92 6.27
CA LEU A 82 -8.97 -4.98 5.80
C LEU A 82 -8.63 -5.42 4.37
N TYR A 83 -8.27 -4.49 3.52
CA TYR A 83 -7.81 -4.77 2.16
C TYR A 83 -6.56 -5.64 2.16
N LEU A 84 -5.53 -5.28 2.93
CA LEU A 84 -4.30 -6.08 3.03
C LEU A 84 -4.57 -7.47 3.63
N PHE A 85 -5.45 -7.55 4.61
CA PHE A 85 -5.87 -8.83 5.18
C PHE A 85 -6.55 -9.75 4.14
N SER A 86 -7.22 -9.17 3.15
CA SER A 86 -7.91 -9.93 2.09
C SER A 86 -6.96 -10.76 1.20
N PHE A 87 -5.66 -10.48 1.23
CA PHE A 87 -4.65 -11.24 0.49
C PHE A 87 -4.31 -12.60 1.08
N ARG A 88 -4.71 -12.89 2.31
CA ARG A 88 -4.25 -14.10 3.01
C ARG A 88 -4.54 -15.42 2.28
N ASN A 89 -5.61 -15.48 1.50
CA ASN A 89 -5.97 -16.61 0.66
C ASN A 89 -5.75 -16.35 -0.83
N HIS A 90 -5.12 -15.23 -1.18
CA HIS A 90 -4.84 -14.85 -2.55
C HIS A 90 -3.54 -15.47 -3.02
N GLY A 91 -3.62 -16.31 -4.05
CA GLY A 91 -2.47 -17.03 -4.60
C GLY A 91 -1.82 -16.23 -5.73
N ASP A 92 -0.74 -15.51 -5.40
CA ASP A 92 0.05 -14.76 -6.36
C ASP A 92 1.52 -14.76 -5.95
N PHE A 93 2.41 -14.48 -6.91
CA PHE A 93 3.83 -14.31 -6.61
C PHE A 93 4.07 -13.01 -5.81
N HIS A 94 5.20 -12.94 -5.11
CA HIS A 94 5.57 -11.79 -4.28
C HIS A 94 5.57 -10.49 -5.07
N GLU A 95 6.10 -10.54 -6.29
CA GLU A 95 6.20 -9.42 -7.22
C GLU A 95 4.81 -8.94 -7.66
N ASP A 96 3.89 -9.85 -7.87
CA ASP A 96 2.52 -9.52 -8.26
C ASP A 96 1.78 -8.81 -7.12
N CYS A 97 1.93 -9.31 -5.89
CA CYS A 97 1.28 -8.71 -4.72
C CYS A 97 1.59 -7.22 -4.57
N VAL A 98 2.85 -6.82 -4.63
CA VAL A 98 3.22 -5.38 -4.47
C VAL A 98 2.71 -4.54 -5.62
N ASN A 99 2.71 -5.08 -6.84
CA ASN A 99 2.19 -4.37 -8.01
C ASN A 99 0.67 -4.23 -7.98
N ILE A 100 -0.05 -5.25 -7.54
CA ILE A 100 -1.51 -5.20 -7.35
C ILE A 100 -1.86 -4.14 -6.31
N ILE A 101 -1.19 -4.15 -5.16
CA ILE A 101 -1.41 -3.15 -4.10
C ILE A 101 -1.18 -1.74 -4.64
N MET A 102 -0.08 -1.50 -5.35
CA MET A 102 0.20 -0.19 -5.93
C MET A 102 -0.88 0.24 -6.91
N LYS A 103 -1.27 -0.63 -7.85
CA LYS A 103 -2.27 -0.32 -8.86
C LYS A 103 -3.65 -0.03 -8.26
N ASP A 104 -4.05 -0.78 -7.25
CA ASP A 104 -5.31 -0.56 -6.56
C ASP A 104 -5.32 0.80 -5.84
N LEU A 105 -4.21 1.16 -5.19
CA LEU A 105 -4.09 2.44 -4.50
C LEU A 105 -3.99 3.63 -5.47
N ILE A 106 -3.36 3.45 -6.63
CA ILE A 106 -3.37 4.47 -7.70
C ILE A 106 -4.80 4.71 -8.18
N LYS A 107 -5.53 3.65 -8.48
CA LYS A 107 -6.93 3.74 -8.93
C LYS A 107 -7.83 4.39 -7.88
N LEU A 108 -7.57 4.11 -6.61
CA LEU A 108 -8.35 4.64 -5.49
C LEU A 108 -8.11 6.14 -5.26
N MET A 109 -6.84 6.55 -5.21
CA MET A 109 -6.45 7.88 -4.72
C MET A 109 -6.00 8.85 -5.80
N ASP A 110 -5.51 8.36 -6.94
CA ASP A 110 -4.79 9.18 -7.93
C ASP A 110 -3.70 10.04 -7.27
N PRO A 111 -2.74 9.44 -6.57
CA PRO A 111 -1.74 10.17 -5.80
C PRO A 111 -0.71 10.85 -6.71
N LYS A 112 -0.03 11.87 -6.20
CA LYS A 112 1.10 12.51 -6.90
C LYS A 112 2.26 11.53 -7.08
N TYR A 113 2.52 10.74 -6.03
CA TYR A 113 3.56 9.72 -5.99
C TYR A 113 3.13 8.57 -5.08
N ILE A 114 3.53 7.36 -5.42
CA ILE A 114 3.37 6.19 -4.56
C ILE A 114 4.51 5.20 -4.79
N GLU A 115 4.94 4.56 -3.74
CA GLU A 115 5.82 3.39 -3.79
C GLU A 115 5.30 2.29 -2.86
N VAL A 116 5.47 1.06 -3.27
CA VAL A 116 5.17 -0.13 -2.47
C VAL A 116 6.40 -1.03 -2.46
N TRP A 117 6.85 -1.37 -1.26
CA TRP A 117 7.99 -2.23 -1.04
C TRP A 117 7.58 -3.40 -0.16
N GLY A 118 7.73 -4.62 -0.67
CA GLY A 118 7.49 -5.84 0.08
C GLY A 118 8.79 -6.44 0.57
N LYS A 119 8.87 -6.76 1.86
CA LYS A 119 9.95 -7.55 2.45
C LYS A 119 9.39 -8.88 2.92
N PHE A 120 9.54 -9.89 2.09
CA PHE A 120 9.01 -11.22 2.36
C PHE A 120 9.97 -12.06 3.19
N THR A 121 9.41 -12.87 4.09
CA THR A 121 10.17 -13.79 4.91
C THR A 121 10.91 -14.81 4.03
N PRO A 122 12.21 -15.09 4.29
CA PRO A 122 12.96 -16.05 3.50
C PRO A 122 12.33 -17.45 3.47
N ARG A 123 12.37 -18.08 2.31
CA ARG A 123 11.97 -19.47 2.10
C ARG A 123 13.08 -20.20 1.38
N GLY A 124 13.50 -21.35 1.94
CA GLY A 124 14.65 -22.08 1.38
C GLY A 124 15.94 -21.25 1.35
N GLY A 125 16.08 -20.28 2.26
CA GLY A 125 17.22 -19.38 2.31
C GLY A 125 17.18 -18.20 1.32
N ILE A 126 16.06 -18.00 0.61
CA ILE A 126 15.90 -16.92 -0.36
C ILE A 126 14.84 -15.95 0.13
N SER A 127 15.20 -14.68 0.31
CA SER A 127 14.26 -13.58 0.49
C SER A 127 14.00 -12.89 -0.85
N ILE A 128 12.76 -12.44 -1.05
CA ILE A 128 12.35 -11.69 -2.24
C ILE A 128 11.76 -10.37 -1.77
N ASP A 129 12.36 -9.26 -2.20
CA ASP A 129 11.99 -7.91 -1.75
C ASP A 129 11.60 -7.03 -2.94
N PRO A 130 10.44 -7.26 -3.58
CA PRO A 130 10.04 -6.46 -4.72
C PRO A 130 9.71 -5.03 -4.32
N TYR A 131 10.15 -4.10 -5.16
CA TYR A 131 9.90 -2.67 -5.04
C TYR A 131 9.26 -2.15 -6.32
N THR A 132 8.21 -1.37 -6.18
CA THR A 132 7.54 -0.72 -7.31
C THR A 132 7.15 0.70 -6.93
N ASN A 133 7.14 1.61 -7.91
CA ASN A 133 6.70 2.98 -7.68
C ASN A 133 6.01 3.59 -8.90
N TYR A 134 5.36 4.71 -8.69
CA TYR A 134 4.64 5.46 -9.71
C TYR A 134 4.65 6.94 -9.36
N GLY A 135 4.91 7.77 -10.36
CA GLY A 135 4.72 9.22 -10.32
C GLY A 135 3.64 9.65 -11.30
N LYS A 136 2.76 10.55 -10.88
CA LYS A 136 1.65 11.03 -11.70
C LYS A 136 2.15 11.56 -13.03
N GLN A 137 1.59 11.04 -14.13
CA GLN A 137 1.99 11.39 -15.49
C GLN A 137 1.75 12.87 -15.78
N GLY A 138 2.69 13.48 -16.53
CA GLY A 138 2.63 14.89 -16.87
C GLY A 138 3.01 15.83 -15.72
N THR A 139 3.57 15.32 -14.64
CA THR A 139 4.04 16.09 -13.48
C THR A 139 5.52 15.80 -13.19
N MET A 140 6.14 16.62 -12.32
CA MET A 140 7.51 16.37 -11.86
C MET A 140 7.69 15.02 -11.18
N TRP A 141 6.60 14.40 -10.72
CA TRP A 141 6.64 13.15 -9.98
C TRP A 141 7.00 11.94 -10.84
N GLU A 142 6.84 12.02 -12.16
CA GLU A 142 7.39 11.00 -13.07
C GLU A 142 8.90 10.87 -12.93
N GLN A 143 9.60 12.02 -12.91
CA GLN A 143 11.06 12.05 -12.75
C GLN A 143 11.46 11.61 -11.34
N VAL A 144 10.73 12.04 -10.31
CA VAL A 144 10.95 11.58 -8.93
C VAL A 144 10.84 10.06 -8.83
N ALA A 145 9.84 9.46 -9.46
CA ALA A 145 9.66 8.00 -9.48
C ALA A 145 10.84 7.29 -10.16
N THR A 146 11.29 7.80 -11.30
CA THR A 146 12.46 7.27 -12.00
C THR A 146 13.72 7.36 -11.14
N ASP A 147 13.97 8.50 -10.54
CA ASP A 147 15.12 8.73 -9.66
C ASP A 147 15.10 7.80 -8.44
N ARG A 148 13.94 7.64 -7.82
CA ARG A 148 13.77 6.72 -6.68
C ARG A 148 14.04 5.27 -7.07
N LEU A 149 13.56 4.84 -8.24
CA LEU A 149 13.78 3.48 -8.73
C LEU A 149 15.25 3.21 -9.03
N VAL A 150 15.92 4.14 -9.71
CA VAL A 150 17.33 4.03 -10.09
C VAL A 150 18.25 4.06 -8.87
N HIS A 151 17.90 4.84 -7.84
CA HIS A 151 18.69 4.98 -6.62
C HIS A 151 18.16 4.12 -5.46
N HIS A 152 17.20 3.22 -5.72
CA HIS A 152 16.78 2.25 -4.72
C HIS A 152 17.97 1.42 -4.25
N ASP A 153 18.00 1.14 -2.96
CA ASP A 153 19.11 0.40 -2.34
C ASP A 153 19.17 -1.03 -2.91
N LEU A 154 20.07 -1.23 -3.85
CA LEU A 154 20.32 -2.53 -4.49
C LEU A 154 21.51 -3.25 -3.88
N TYR A 155 22.18 -2.66 -2.88
CA TYR A 155 23.39 -3.24 -2.29
C TYR A 155 23.06 -4.20 -1.16
N PRO A 156 23.67 -5.39 -1.15
CA PRO A 156 23.42 -6.42 -0.13
C PRO A 156 24.18 -6.16 1.19
N GLU A 157 24.62 -4.96 1.44
CA GLU A 157 25.41 -4.58 2.63
C GLU A 157 24.65 -4.71 3.96
N LYS A 158 23.34 -4.68 3.88
CA LYS A 158 22.47 -4.93 5.03
C LYS A 158 21.90 -6.32 4.91
N VAL A 159 22.62 -7.29 5.42
CA VAL A 159 22.08 -8.65 5.58
C VAL A 159 20.96 -8.57 6.61
N ASP A 160 19.75 -8.74 6.14
CA ASP A 160 18.54 -8.75 6.94
C ASP A 160 18.11 -10.19 7.15
N ASN A 161 18.45 -10.75 8.31
CA ASN A 161 18.08 -12.11 8.71
C ASN A 161 16.65 -12.11 9.28
N ARG A 162 15.70 -11.81 8.44
CA ARG A 162 14.29 -11.81 8.80
C ARG A 162 13.77 -13.17 9.22
#